data_4b991637c67db2954b2151d60f42841a
#
_entry.id   4b991637c67db2954b2151d60f42841a
#
_cell.length_a   1.000
_cell.length_b   1.000
_cell.length_c   1.000
_cell.angle_alpha   90.00
_cell.angle_beta   90.00
_cell.angle_gamma   90.00
#
_symmetry.space_group_name_H-M   'P 1'
#
loop_
_entity.id
_entity.type
_entity.pdbx_description
1 polymer ?
#
loop_
_entity_poly.entity_id
_entity_poly.type
_entity_poly.pdbx_seq_one_letter_code
_entity_poly.pdbx_strand_id
1 'polypeptide(L)'
;PRAIVAMLRTHASNRRSKAAQALLDARYRLQFAVLVLDRASGQMLERRTGSQGGSGGEKEIIASYVLTASLSYALCPSGASRPVFGTIVLDEAFSKSSQAVAARIIQALREFGLHALFVTPNKEVRLLRNHTRSAVVVHRRGAQATLASLRWEEIDAFRRSAPSTPSAPTGIEA
;
A
#
# COMPACT_ATOMS: atom_id res chain seq x y z
N PRO A 1 29.47 9.09 -32.85
CA PRO A 1 28.21 9.85 -33.02
C PRO A 1 27.43 9.48 -34.29
N ARG A 2 28.08 9.41 -35.48
CA ARG A 2 27.38 9.13 -36.75
C ARG A 2 26.70 7.77 -36.80
N ALA A 3 27.30 6.71 -36.25
CA ALA A 3 26.73 5.37 -36.19
C ALA A 3 25.44 5.32 -35.36
N ILE A 4 25.38 6.02 -34.24
CA ILE A 4 24.20 6.12 -33.40
C ILE A 4 23.06 6.84 -34.13
N VAL A 5 23.35 7.94 -34.80
CA VAL A 5 22.37 8.69 -35.61
C VAL A 5 21.84 7.84 -36.75
N ALA A 6 22.69 7.09 -37.45
CA ALA A 6 22.29 6.17 -38.53
C ALA A 6 21.35 5.07 -37.97
N MET A 7 21.73 4.45 -36.87
CA MET A 7 20.90 3.44 -36.17
C MET A 7 19.53 4.00 -35.76
N LEU A 8 19.49 5.18 -35.17
CA LEU A 8 18.24 5.83 -34.79
C LEU A 8 17.35 6.17 -35.99
N ARG A 9 17.93 6.60 -37.10
CA ARG A 9 17.20 6.85 -38.38
C ARG A 9 16.59 5.56 -38.92
N THR A 10 17.35 4.46 -38.95
CA THR A 10 16.85 3.15 -39.39
C THR A 10 15.69 2.65 -38.51
N HIS A 11 15.77 2.84 -37.21
CA HIS A 11 14.70 2.47 -36.32
C HIS A 11 13.51 3.43 -36.37
N ALA A 12 13.71 4.71 -36.64
CA ALA A 12 12.65 5.69 -36.85
C ALA A 12 11.79 5.39 -38.10
N SER A 13 12.38 4.82 -39.15
CA SER A 13 11.62 4.38 -40.32
C SER A 13 10.77 3.13 -40.10
N ASN A 14 11.12 2.31 -39.10
CA ASN A 14 10.34 1.11 -38.72
C ASN A 14 9.89 1.14 -37.27
N ARG A 15 9.04 2.12 -36.91
CA ARG A 15 8.55 2.37 -35.55
C ARG A 15 7.77 1.20 -34.92
N ARG A 16 7.25 0.27 -35.73
CA ARG A 16 6.47 -0.88 -35.23
C ARG A 16 7.35 -2.05 -34.79
N SER A 17 8.64 -2.06 -35.10
CA SER A 17 9.54 -3.11 -34.64
C SER A 17 9.79 -3.00 -33.13
N LYS A 18 9.91 -4.13 -32.45
CA LYS A 18 10.24 -4.17 -31.01
C LYS A 18 11.56 -3.47 -30.70
N ALA A 19 12.53 -3.58 -31.59
CA ALA A 19 13.83 -2.91 -31.46
C ALA A 19 13.72 -1.38 -31.57
N ALA A 20 12.88 -0.88 -32.49
CA ALA A 20 12.62 0.54 -32.62
C ALA A 20 11.87 1.09 -31.38
N GLN A 21 10.89 0.36 -30.86
CA GLN A 21 10.19 0.73 -29.65
C GLN A 21 11.15 0.82 -28.46
N ALA A 22 12.02 -0.17 -28.26
CA ALA A 22 13.01 -0.18 -27.18
C ALA A 22 13.99 1.01 -27.23
N LEU A 23 14.34 1.47 -28.44
CA LEU A 23 15.25 2.59 -28.62
C LEU A 23 14.60 3.97 -28.57
N LEU A 24 13.40 4.10 -29.13
CA LEU A 24 12.75 5.39 -29.32
C LEU A 24 11.76 5.75 -28.20
N ASP A 25 11.19 4.75 -27.55
CA ASP A 25 10.21 4.96 -26.47
C ASP A 25 10.88 4.89 -25.10
N ALA A 26 10.87 5.97 -24.37
CA ALA A 26 11.47 6.07 -23.04
C ALA A 26 10.91 5.03 -22.04
N ARG A 27 9.68 4.56 -22.22
CA ARG A 27 9.06 3.53 -21.39
C ARG A 27 9.78 2.19 -21.43
N TYR A 28 10.47 1.89 -22.54
CA TYR A 28 11.23 0.66 -22.71
C TYR A 28 12.73 0.80 -22.40
N ARG A 29 13.20 2.00 -22.05
CA ARG A 29 14.61 2.24 -21.70
C ARG A 29 14.98 1.83 -20.29
N LEU A 30 13.98 1.73 -19.41
CA LEU A 30 14.16 1.37 -18.02
C LEU A 30 13.51 0.00 -17.77
N GLN A 31 14.27 -0.89 -17.18
CA GLN A 31 13.76 -2.16 -16.68
C GLN A 31 13.69 -2.08 -15.15
N PHE A 32 12.50 -2.24 -14.63
CA PHE A 32 12.31 -2.30 -13.20
C PHE A 32 12.71 -3.68 -12.67
N ALA A 33 13.51 -3.71 -11.62
CA ALA A 33 13.87 -4.93 -10.93
C ALA A 33 13.79 -4.72 -9.42
N VAL A 34 13.28 -5.72 -8.71
CA VAL A 34 13.31 -5.79 -7.25
C VAL A 34 14.46 -6.68 -6.84
N LEU A 35 15.34 -6.17 -5.99
CA LEU A 35 16.43 -6.94 -5.41
C LEU A 35 16.04 -7.34 -3.98
N VAL A 36 16.12 -8.64 -3.71
CA VAL A 36 16.00 -9.17 -2.35
C VAL A 36 17.40 -9.29 -1.79
N LEU A 37 17.69 -8.56 -0.72
CA LEU A 37 18.99 -8.56 -0.09
C LEU A 37 18.91 -9.26 1.26
N ASP A 38 19.97 -9.99 1.60
CA ASP A 38 20.16 -10.46 2.96
C ASP A 38 20.42 -9.28 3.88
N ARG A 39 19.69 -9.18 4.98
CA ARG A 39 19.73 -8.03 5.85
C ARG A 39 21.07 -7.89 6.60
N ALA A 40 21.72 -8.99 6.91
CA ALA A 40 22.94 -9.00 7.69
C ALA A 40 24.18 -8.75 6.81
N SER A 41 24.26 -9.44 5.67
CA SER A 41 25.40 -9.37 4.76
C SER A 41 25.28 -8.35 3.64
N GLY A 42 24.06 -7.87 3.36
CA GLY A 42 23.78 -7.02 2.21
C GLY A 42 23.89 -7.74 0.85
N GLN A 43 24.14 -9.05 0.86
CA GLN A 43 24.28 -9.82 -0.37
C GLN A 43 22.94 -9.97 -1.08
N MET A 44 22.98 -9.92 -2.40
CA MET A 44 21.81 -10.15 -3.23
C MET A 44 21.43 -11.62 -3.22
N LEU A 45 20.26 -11.93 -2.65
CA LEU A 45 19.68 -13.27 -2.63
C LEU A 45 18.92 -13.58 -3.91
N GLU A 46 18.16 -12.60 -4.42
CA GLU A 46 17.30 -12.77 -5.57
C GLU A 46 17.14 -11.46 -6.34
N ARG A 47 17.01 -11.55 -7.67
CA ARG A 47 16.63 -10.45 -8.56
C ARG A 47 15.38 -10.81 -9.32
N ARG A 48 14.31 -10.07 -9.13
CA ARG A 48 13.02 -10.26 -9.79
C ARG A 48 12.78 -9.18 -10.84
N THR A 49 12.53 -9.60 -12.06
CA THR A 49 12.14 -8.73 -13.17
C THR A 49 10.71 -9.06 -13.57
N GLY A 50 9.74 -8.27 -13.13
CA GLY A 50 8.32 -8.52 -13.40
C GLY A 50 7.58 -9.20 -12.25
N SER A 51 6.35 -9.69 -12.52
CA SER A 51 5.44 -10.27 -11.52
C SER A 51 5.64 -11.76 -11.25
N GLN A 52 6.65 -12.39 -11.83
CA GLN A 52 6.90 -13.82 -11.66
C GLN A 52 7.66 -14.09 -10.35
N GLY A 53 7.32 -15.20 -9.69
CA GLY A 53 7.91 -15.60 -8.41
C GLY A 53 7.20 -14.98 -7.19
N GLY A 54 7.37 -15.61 -6.02
CA GLY A 54 6.80 -15.20 -4.74
C GLY A 54 5.33 -15.56 -4.51
N SER A 55 4.96 -15.64 -3.24
CA SER A 55 3.57 -15.81 -2.81
C SER A 55 2.71 -14.58 -3.12
N GLY A 56 1.39 -14.72 -3.10
CA GLY A 56 0.48 -13.58 -3.31
C GLY A 56 0.74 -12.42 -2.33
N GLY A 57 1.00 -12.73 -1.07
CA GLY A 57 1.33 -11.72 -0.05
C GLY A 57 2.67 -11.03 -0.29
N GLU A 58 3.70 -11.72 -0.77
CA GLU A 58 4.97 -11.09 -1.13
C GLU A 58 4.83 -10.14 -2.31
N LYS A 59 4.05 -10.52 -3.32
CA LYS A 59 3.77 -9.65 -4.47
C LYS A 59 3.04 -8.37 -4.04
N GLU A 60 2.08 -8.49 -3.14
CA GLU A 60 1.34 -7.37 -2.58
C GLU A 60 2.27 -6.42 -1.79
N ILE A 61 3.14 -6.96 -0.95
CA ILE A 61 4.13 -6.18 -0.20
C ILE A 61 5.04 -5.43 -1.16
N ILE A 62 5.62 -6.11 -2.16
CA ILE A 62 6.53 -5.51 -3.13
C ILE A 62 5.84 -4.39 -3.91
N ALA A 63 4.64 -4.66 -4.44
CA ALA A 63 3.87 -3.67 -5.17
C ALA A 63 3.56 -2.43 -4.31
N SER A 64 3.20 -2.65 -3.04
CA SER A 64 2.91 -1.58 -2.09
C SER A 64 4.16 -0.75 -1.76
N TYR A 65 5.32 -1.39 -1.58
CA TYR A 65 6.59 -0.67 -1.38
C TYR A 65 6.96 0.20 -2.58
N VAL A 66 6.86 -0.35 -3.79
CA VAL A 66 7.13 0.39 -5.03
C VAL A 66 6.20 1.59 -5.17
N LEU A 67 4.90 1.39 -4.96
CA LEU A 67 3.91 2.47 -5.02
C LEU A 67 4.21 3.53 -3.95
N THR A 68 4.46 3.12 -2.72
CA THR A 68 4.75 4.00 -1.58
C THR A 68 6.01 4.83 -1.84
N ALA A 69 7.09 4.21 -2.33
CA ALA A 69 8.33 4.90 -2.68
C ALA A 69 8.11 5.91 -3.82
N SER A 70 7.37 5.52 -4.86
CA SER A 70 7.03 6.38 -5.99
C SER A 70 6.21 7.59 -5.57
N LEU A 71 5.20 7.40 -4.72
CA LEU A 71 4.38 8.47 -4.17
C LEU A 71 5.18 9.40 -3.26
N SER A 72 6.01 8.85 -2.37
CA SER A 72 6.89 9.64 -1.52
C SER A 72 7.81 10.53 -2.36
N TYR A 73 8.42 9.97 -3.41
CA TYR A 73 9.27 10.73 -4.32
C TYR A 73 8.49 11.82 -5.06
N ALA A 74 7.31 11.50 -5.61
CA ALA A 74 6.49 12.45 -6.36
C ALA A 74 5.95 13.60 -5.50
N LEU A 75 5.69 13.35 -4.21
CA LEU A 75 5.17 14.34 -3.26
C LEU A 75 6.27 15.07 -2.50
N CYS A 76 7.53 14.70 -2.71
CA CYS A 76 8.68 15.30 -2.05
C CYS A 76 9.16 16.53 -2.82
N PRO A 77 9.23 17.72 -2.19
CA PRO A 77 9.80 18.90 -2.82
C PRO A 77 11.28 18.70 -3.16
N SER A 78 11.76 19.40 -4.18
CA SER A 78 13.18 19.40 -4.55
C SER A 78 14.07 19.77 -3.37
N GLY A 79 15.04 18.92 -3.06
CA GLY A 79 15.97 19.11 -1.92
C GLY A 79 15.44 18.66 -0.56
N ALA A 80 14.21 18.17 -0.45
CA ALA A 80 13.68 17.60 0.78
C ALA A 80 13.87 16.07 0.81
N SER A 81 14.01 15.52 2.01
CA SER A 81 14.12 14.08 2.23
C SER A 81 12.78 13.38 2.51
N ARG A 82 11.71 14.17 2.72
CA ARG A 82 10.37 13.68 3.02
C ARG A 82 9.30 14.56 2.39
N PRO A 83 8.12 14.00 2.06
CA PRO A 83 6.97 14.78 1.62
C PRO A 83 6.55 15.80 2.69
N VAL A 84 6.29 17.04 2.29
CA VAL A 84 5.72 18.06 3.19
C VAL A 84 4.23 17.81 3.40
N PHE A 85 3.53 17.38 2.35
CA PHE A 85 2.14 16.99 2.39
C PHE A 85 1.98 15.66 1.65
N GLY A 86 1.97 14.57 2.41
CA GLY A 86 1.94 13.22 1.86
C GLY A 86 0.72 12.44 2.30
N THR A 87 -0.51 13.00 2.17
CA THR A 87 -1.73 12.25 2.46
C THR A 87 -2.18 11.46 1.23
N ILE A 88 -2.36 10.16 1.41
CA ILE A 88 -2.88 9.24 0.40
C ILE A 88 -4.19 8.60 0.90
N VAL A 89 -5.08 8.30 -0.03
CA VAL A 89 -6.33 7.59 0.26
C VAL A 89 -6.23 6.19 -0.34
N LEU A 90 -6.45 5.18 0.50
CA LEU A 90 -6.44 3.78 0.11
C LEU A 90 -7.84 3.20 0.29
N ASP A 91 -8.52 2.97 -0.83
CA ASP A 91 -9.84 2.38 -0.87
C ASP A 91 -9.77 0.85 -0.89
N GLU A 92 -10.68 0.19 -0.17
CA GLU A 92 -10.70 -1.27 0.05
C GLU A 92 -9.35 -1.84 0.53
N ALA A 93 -8.59 -1.03 1.26
CA ALA A 93 -7.28 -1.43 1.75
C ALA A 93 -7.37 -2.71 2.59
N PHE A 94 -6.47 -3.63 2.28
CA PHE A 94 -6.28 -4.89 3.01
C PHE A 94 -7.44 -5.88 2.97
N SER A 95 -8.40 -5.74 2.05
CA SER A 95 -9.57 -6.64 1.93
C SER A 95 -9.20 -8.11 1.72
N LYS A 96 -8.00 -8.37 1.18
CA LYS A 96 -7.45 -9.73 0.93
C LYS A 96 -6.13 -9.99 1.63
N SER A 97 -5.63 -9.03 2.42
CA SER A 97 -4.32 -9.10 3.06
C SER A 97 -4.39 -9.80 4.42
N SER A 98 -3.33 -10.50 4.77
CA SER A 98 -3.15 -10.95 6.15
C SER A 98 -2.76 -9.78 7.06
N GLN A 99 -2.96 -9.95 8.37
CA GLN A 99 -2.57 -8.94 9.36
C GLN A 99 -1.08 -8.58 9.29
N ALA A 100 -0.21 -9.58 9.04
CA ALA A 100 1.23 -9.36 8.90
C ALA A 100 1.58 -8.53 7.66
N VAL A 101 0.91 -8.76 6.54
CA VAL A 101 1.07 -7.98 5.30
C VAL A 101 0.62 -6.55 5.51
N ALA A 102 -0.57 -6.35 6.07
CA ALA A 102 -1.11 -5.02 6.38
C ALA A 102 -0.16 -4.22 7.28
N ALA A 103 0.35 -4.83 8.36
CA ALA A 103 1.29 -4.18 9.27
C ALA A 103 2.56 -3.71 8.56
N ARG A 104 3.14 -4.54 7.67
CA ARG A 104 4.34 -4.19 6.89
C ARG A 104 4.09 -3.04 5.92
N ILE A 105 2.96 -3.03 5.24
CA ILE A 105 2.59 -1.95 4.31
C ILE A 105 2.40 -0.63 5.09
N ILE A 106 1.72 -0.67 6.22
CA ILE A 106 1.51 0.52 7.07
C ILE A 106 2.85 1.04 7.62
N GLN A 107 3.75 0.14 8.00
CA GLN A 107 5.09 0.51 8.42
C GLN A 107 5.86 1.21 7.29
N ALA A 108 5.81 0.69 6.06
CA ALA A 108 6.43 1.32 4.91
C ALA A 108 5.89 2.74 4.66
N LEU A 109 4.57 2.93 4.71
CA LEU A 109 3.96 4.26 4.58
C LEU A 109 4.54 5.26 5.59
N ARG A 110 4.72 4.85 6.84
CA ARG A 110 5.32 5.68 7.89
C ARG A 110 6.80 6.00 7.63
N GLU A 111 7.58 5.00 7.23
CA GLU A 111 9.00 5.15 6.91
C GLU A 111 9.22 6.13 5.75
N PHE A 112 8.35 6.10 4.76
CA PHE A 112 8.35 7.03 3.64
C PHE A 112 7.70 8.39 3.94
N GLY A 113 7.25 8.63 5.16
CA GLY A 113 6.68 9.91 5.60
C GLY A 113 5.29 10.19 5.02
N LEU A 114 4.55 9.15 4.66
CA LEU A 114 3.19 9.26 4.14
C LEU A 114 2.15 9.09 5.24
N HIS A 115 1.12 9.93 5.21
CA HIS A 115 -0.09 9.79 5.99
C HIS A 115 -1.15 9.08 5.14
N ALA A 116 -1.81 8.06 5.69
CA ALA A 116 -2.80 7.30 4.96
C ALA A 116 -4.20 7.42 5.59
N LEU A 117 -5.19 7.65 4.73
CA LEU A 117 -6.59 7.49 5.03
C LEU A 117 -7.05 6.15 4.43
N PHE A 118 -7.41 5.21 5.28
CA PHE A 118 -7.91 3.90 4.87
C PHE A 118 -9.44 3.93 4.81
N VAL A 119 -9.98 3.65 3.63
CA VAL A 119 -11.42 3.39 3.43
C VAL A 119 -11.59 1.88 3.38
N THR A 120 -12.35 1.32 4.31
CA THR A 120 -12.43 -0.12 4.46
C THR A 120 -13.76 -0.58 5.04
N PRO A 121 -14.26 -1.76 4.67
CA PRO A 121 -15.43 -2.36 5.32
C PRO A 121 -15.19 -2.61 6.81
N ASN A 122 -16.26 -2.60 7.59
CA ASN A 122 -16.19 -2.74 9.05
C ASN A 122 -15.41 -3.98 9.54
N LYS A 123 -15.46 -5.07 8.79
CA LYS A 123 -14.73 -6.32 9.13
C LYS A 123 -13.21 -6.15 9.20
N GLU A 124 -12.64 -5.21 8.43
CA GLU A 124 -11.20 -4.98 8.33
C GLU A 124 -10.68 -3.96 9.35
N VAL A 125 -11.56 -3.27 10.07
CA VAL A 125 -11.21 -2.25 11.07
C VAL A 125 -10.27 -2.80 12.15
N ARG A 126 -10.40 -4.10 12.47
CA ARG A 126 -9.53 -4.76 13.45
C ARG A 126 -8.05 -4.75 13.04
N LEU A 127 -7.76 -4.86 11.75
CA LEU A 127 -6.39 -4.82 11.23
C LEU A 127 -5.76 -3.44 11.39
N LEU A 128 -6.58 -2.39 11.30
CA LEU A 128 -6.12 -1.01 11.31
C LEU A 128 -6.07 -0.38 12.70
N ARG A 129 -6.75 -0.95 13.69
CA ARG A 129 -6.89 -0.37 15.02
C ARG A 129 -5.55 0.00 15.67
N ASN A 130 -4.58 -0.91 15.66
CA ASN A 130 -3.27 -0.70 16.30
C ASN A 130 -2.36 0.24 15.50
N HIS A 131 -2.79 0.65 14.31
CA HIS A 131 -2.00 1.43 13.37
C HIS A 131 -2.59 2.82 13.08
N THR A 132 -3.81 3.08 13.52
CA THR A 132 -4.54 4.33 13.32
C THR A 132 -4.89 4.98 14.66
N ARG A 133 -5.11 6.29 14.67
CA ARG A 133 -5.49 7.05 15.88
C ARG A 133 -7.00 7.05 16.12
N SER A 134 -7.75 7.07 15.03
CA SER A 134 -9.20 7.22 15.05
C SER A 134 -9.84 6.53 13.86
N ALA A 135 -11.13 6.31 13.94
CA ALA A 135 -11.97 5.86 12.85
C ALA A 135 -13.14 6.82 12.66
N VAL A 136 -13.57 6.97 11.42
CA VAL A 136 -14.83 7.63 11.09
C VAL A 136 -15.77 6.54 10.57
N VAL A 137 -16.87 6.34 11.28
CA VAL A 137 -17.90 5.38 10.87
C VAL A 137 -18.95 6.12 10.05
N VAL A 138 -19.17 5.64 8.84
CA VAL A 138 -20.22 6.11 7.95
C VAL A 138 -21.42 5.18 8.09
N HIS A 139 -22.52 5.69 8.58
CA HIS A 139 -23.79 4.96 8.65
C HIS A 139 -24.77 5.54 7.66
N ARG A 140 -25.27 4.71 6.75
CA ARG A 140 -26.25 5.10 5.73
C ARG A 140 -27.62 4.47 6.02
N ARG A 141 -28.65 5.31 5.99
CA ARG A 141 -30.05 4.88 6.07
C ARG A 141 -30.85 5.51 4.93
N GLY A 142 -31.13 4.72 3.92
CA GLY A 142 -31.77 5.24 2.69
C GLY A 142 -30.91 6.28 1.96
N ALA A 143 -31.43 7.48 1.77
CA ALA A 143 -30.74 8.60 1.15
C ALA A 143 -29.91 9.45 2.12
N GLN A 144 -30.01 9.20 3.42
CA GLN A 144 -29.30 9.95 4.45
C GLN A 144 -28.04 9.20 4.91
N ALA A 145 -26.96 9.91 5.16
CA ALA A 145 -25.74 9.38 5.76
C ALA A 145 -25.37 10.19 6.99
N THR A 146 -24.91 9.51 8.03
CA THR A 146 -24.37 10.10 9.25
C THR A 146 -22.92 9.67 9.42
N LEU A 147 -22.10 10.57 9.95
CA LEU A 147 -20.71 10.35 10.26
C LEU A 147 -20.51 10.39 11.77
N ALA A 148 -19.85 9.38 12.30
CA ALA A 148 -19.41 9.35 13.69
C ALA A 148 -17.90 9.21 13.75
N SER A 149 -17.21 10.19 14.34
CA SER A 149 -15.77 10.12 14.59
C SER A 149 -15.54 9.45 15.95
N LEU A 150 -14.71 8.43 15.99
CA LEU A 150 -14.41 7.63 17.16
C LEU A 150 -12.90 7.59 17.38
N ARG A 151 -12.45 7.93 18.59
CA ARG A 151 -11.08 7.66 19.03
C ARG A 151 -11.01 6.30 19.69
N TRP A 152 -9.96 5.55 19.39
CA TRP A 152 -9.80 4.19 19.95
C TRP A 152 -9.75 4.21 21.49
N GLU A 153 -9.13 5.24 22.07
CA GLU A 153 -9.07 5.44 23.52
C GLU A 153 -10.47 5.60 24.16
N GLU A 154 -11.35 6.33 23.49
CA GLU A 154 -12.75 6.52 23.93
C GLU A 154 -13.56 5.23 23.87
N ILE A 155 -13.35 4.43 22.80
CA ILE A 155 -13.97 3.12 22.65
C ILE A 155 -13.50 2.16 23.76
N ASP A 156 -12.21 2.18 24.07
CA ASP A 156 -11.64 1.33 25.12
C ASP A 156 -12.08 1.76 26.52
N ALA A 157 -12.22 3.04 26.75
CA ALA A 157 -12.77 3.57 27.99
C ALA A 157 -14.25 3.15 28.16
N PHE A 158 -15.04 3.28 27.10
CA PHE A 158 -16.43 2.85 27.09
C PHE A 158 -16.58 1.35 27.34
N ARG A 159 -15.75 0.51 26.72
CA ARG A 159 -15.76 -0.95 26.94
C ARG A 159 -15.41 -1.33 28.37
N ARG A 160 -14.52 -0.60 29.02
CA ARG A 160 -14.13 -0.85 30.42
C ARG A 160 -15.23 -0.42 31.42
N SER A 161 -15.99 0.60 31.07
CA SER A 161 -17.09 1.14 31.89
C SER A 161 -18.43 0.43 31.66
N ALA A 162 -18.59 -0.31 30.57
CA ALA A 162 -19.79 -1.07 30.30
C ALA A 162 -19.94 -2.21 31.35
N PRO A 163 -21.05 -2.31 32.06
CA PRO A 163 -21.29 -3.41 32.99
C PRO A 163 -21.24 -4.73 32.21
N SER A 164 -20.53 -5.73 32.75
CA SER A 164 -20.52 -7.08 32.20
C SER A 164 -21.96 -7.56 32.08
N THR A 165 -22.43 -7.79 30.88
CA THR A 165 -23.75 -8.39 30.64
C THR A 165 -23.79 -9.71 31.40
N PRO A 166 -24.75 -9.94 32.31
CA PRO A 166 -24.84 -11.21 33.01
C PRO A 166 -25.00 -12.32 31.94
N SER A 167 -24.17 -13.34 32.04
CA SER A 167 -24.31 -14.57 31.27
C SER A 167 -25.76 -15.08 31.40
N ALA A 168 -26.39 -15.32 30.25
CA ALA A 168 -27.70 -15.91 30.19
C ALA A 168 -27.74 -17.17 31.07
N PRO A 169 -28.79 -17.39 31.86
CA PRO A 169 -28.89 -18.58 32.70
C PRO A 169 -28.95 -19.84 31.84
N THR A 170 -27.93 -20.66 31.95
CA THR A 170 -27.92 -22.05 31.47
C THR A 170 -28.90 -22.82 32.39
N GLY A 171 -30.03 -23.17 31.85
CA GLY A 171 -30.94 -24.04 32.58
C GLY A 171 -32.37 -24.00 32.05
N ILE A 172 -32.68 -24.93 31.16
CA ILE A 172 -33.94 -25.64 31.19
C ILE A 172 -33.61 -27.06 30.71
N GLU A 173 -33.35 -27.94 31.70
CA GLU A 173 -33.63 -29.36 31.54
C GLU A 173 -35.16 -29.51 31.66
N ALA A 174 -35.76 -30.16 30.71
CA ALA A 174 -36.94 -31.03 30.85
C ALA A 174 -37.15 -31.79 29.53
#